data_af2b2157b626c7f564d5dab83d82e758
#
_entry.id   af2b2157b626c7f564d5dab83d82e758
#
_cell.length_a   1.000
_cell.length_b   1.000
_cell.length_c   1.000
_cell.angle_alpha   90.00
_cell.angle_beta   90.00
_cell.angle_gamma   90.00
#
_symmetry.space_group_name_H-M   'P 1'
#
loop_
_entity.id
_entity.type
_entity.pdbx_description
1 polymer ?
#
loop_
_entity_poly.entity_id
_entity_poly.type
_entity_poly.pdbx_seq_one_letter_code
_entity_poly.pdbx_strand_id
1 'polypeptide(L)'
;PESVRPAIEKLVINNGKIQSGPFFRLFGEIEVMGEARFIREEPWKSPQNPVQWLWYRGLIQKSFFDTPEGMREYVYLPDELYDKFRQELKNLPIEESNSPDLIIRPAAPREVVQIYAGNDSVLDLSCLILASLRTGHEFSLFYPVYGEKKTQFTVNLLQVAGILDQSFMPIAETGQSFLMIDRLSALLQLIRAWQQTEEMDELLWIKELAVDELFAHNPSKLRTNVMQFLNRIHGNGWWSFSGFLSAVKQDSPDFLRNQNDSTAWLIRNREKNQYKEWENVEGIYLRYLLSGPLHWLGIVDIASNAPKSENPEKPD
;
A
#
# COMPACT_ATOMS: atom_id res chain seq x y z
N PRO A 1 -13.02 -7.11 1.76
CA PRO A 1 -12.08 -7.30 2.87
C PRO A 1 -10.70 -7.63 2.31
N GLU A 2 -9.64 -7.14 2.94
CA GLU A 2 -8.24 -7.40 2.53
C GLU A 2 -7.92 -8.89 2.43
N SER A 3 -8.52 -9.69 3.30
CA SER A 3 -8.35 -11.15 3.27
C SER A 3 -8.81 -11.84 1.98
N VAL A 4 -9.61 -11.18 1.15
CA VAL A 4 -10.19 -11.73 -0.09
C VAL A 4 -9.35 -11.35 -1.32
N ARG A 5 -8.62 -10.26 -1.24
CA ARG A 5 -7.82 -9.71 -2.32
C ARG A 5 -6.80 -10.70 -2.90
N PRO A 6 -6.00 -11.43 -2.10
CA PRO A 6 -5.04 -12.40 -2.63
C PRO A 6 -5.69 -13.53 -3.44
N ALA A 7 -6.92 -13.92 -3.08
CA ALA A 7 -7.66 -14.94 -3.82
C ALA A 7 -8.12 -14.44 -5.19
N ILE A 8 -8.57 -13.17 -5.29
CA ILE A 8 -8.93 -12.53 -6.58
C ILE A 8 -7.69 -12.34 -7.45
N GLU A 9 -6.60 -11.81 -6.90
CA GLU A 9 -5.34 -11.62 -7.61
C GLU A 9 -4.83 -12.95 -8.20
N LYS A 10 -4.87 -14.02 -7.40
CA LYS A 10 -4.49 -15.36 -7.85
C LYS A 10 -5.34 -15.87 -9.00
N LEU A 11 -6.66 -15.61 -8.97
CA LEU A 11 -7.56 -15.95 -10.09
C LEU A 11 -7.23 -15.12 -11.34
N VAL A 12 -7.03 -13.81 -11.20
CA VAL A 12 -6.74 -12.93 -12.35
C VAL A 12 -5.41 -13.28 -13.02
N ILE A 13 -4.35 -13.53 -12.25
CA ILE A 13 -3.03 -13.97 -12.74
C ILE A 13 -3.13 -15.28 -13.52
N ASN A 14 -4.05 -16.18 -13.13
CA ASN A 14 -4.30 -17.46 -13.81
C ASN A 14 -5.42 -17.38 -14.85
N ASN A 15 -5.56 -16.25 -15.54
CA ASN A 15 -6.56 -16.03 -16.58
C ASN A 15 -8.00 -16.30 -16.12
N GLY A 16 -8.33 -15.89 -14.89
CA GLY A 16 -9.66 -15.98 -14.32
C GLY A 16 -10.08 -17.36 -13.80
N LYS A 17 -9.22 -18.41 -13.91
CA LYS A 17 -9.58 -19.77 -13.50
C LYS A 17 -8.42 -20.53 -12.87
N ILE A 18 -8.68 -21.28 -11.81
CA ILE A 18 -7.71 -22.13 -11.11
C ILE A 18 -8.36 -23.44 -10.73
N GLN A 19 -7.60 -24.54 -10.78
CA GLN A 19 -8.08 -25.83 -10.30
C GLN A 19 -8.52 -25.75 -8.83
N SER A 20 -9.70 -26.28 -8.49
CA SER A 20 -10.35 -26.11 -7.20
C SER A 20 -9.48 -26.59 -6.03
N GLY A 21 -8.85 -27.75 -6.13
CA GLY A 21 -8.07 -28.34 -5.04
C GLY A 21 -6.90 -27.46 -4.57
N PRO A 22 -5.98 -27.01 -5.44
CA PRO A 22 -4.93 -26.08 -5.06
C PRO A 22 -5.45 -24.74 -4.53
N PHE A 23 -6.51 -24.19 -5.14
CA PHE A 23 -7.11 -22.93 -4.72
C PHE A 23 -7.69 -23.00 -3.31
N PHE A 24 -8.44 -24.07 -3.02
CA PHE A 24 -9.05 -24.26 -1.70
C PHE A 24 -8.04 -24.50 -0.59
N ARG A 25 -6.92 -25.16 -0.89
CA ARG A 25 -5.84 -25.33 0.10
C ARG A 25 -5.20 -24.00 0.53
N LEU A 26 -5.18 -23.02 -0.38
CA LEU A 26 -4.58 -21.71 -0.09
C LEU A 26 -5.55 -20.74 0.61
N PHE A 27 -6.83 -20.76 0.22
CA PHE A 27 -7.78 -19.71 0.61
C PHE A 27 -9.00 -20.21 1.39
N GLY A 28 -9.07 -21.50 1.69
CA GLY A 28 -10.18 -22.15 2.39
C GLY A 28 -11.20 -22.79 1.46
N GLU A 29 -12.11 -23.58 2.02
CA GLU A 29 -13.09 -24.38 1.29
C GLU A 29 -14.51 -23.85 1.46
N ILE A 30 -15.37 -24.20 0.50
CA ILE A 30 -16.81 -23.99 0.59
C ILE A 30 -17.38 -25.19 1.35
N GLU A 31 -17.93 -24.95 2.53
CA GLU A 31 -18.59 -26.00 3.30
C GLU A 31 -19.90 -26.39 2.62
N VAL A 32 -20.02 -27.67 2.25
CA VAL A 32 -21.24 -28.23 1.69
C VAL A 32 -22.18 -28.54 2.84
N MET A 33 -23.33 -27.88 2.88
CA MET A 33 -24.35 -28.09 3.91
C MET A 33 -25.76 -28.23 3.29
N GLY A 34 -26.63 -28.95 3.98
CA GLY A 34 -28.02 -29.07 3.55
C GLY A 34 -28.80 -27.77 3.73
N GLU A 35 -29.89 -27.60 2.96
CA GLU A 35 -30.68 -26.37 2.91
C GLU A 35 -31.18 -25.91 4.29
N ALA A 36 -31.67 -26.81 5.14
CA ALA A 36 -32.13 -26.45 6.48
C ALA A 36 -31.00 -25.90 7.38
N ARG A 37 -29.79 -26.46 7.27
CA ARG A 37 -28.61 -25.96 7.99
C ARG A 37 -28.15 -24.62 7.43
N PHE A 38 -28.15 -24.46 6.12
CA PHE A 38 -27.77 -23.26 5.41
C PHE A 38 -28.63 -22.06 5.83
N ILE A 39 -29.96 -22.25 5.88
CA ILE A 39 -30.89 -21.20 6.30
C ILE A 39 -30.70 -20.86 7.78
N ARG A 40 -30.47 -21.86 8.64
CA ARG A 40 -30.33 -21.66 10.08
C ARG A 40 -29.01 -20.96 10.45
N GLU A 41 -27.93 -21.34 9.81
CA GLU A 41 -26.59 -20.85 10.15
C GLU A 41 -26.21 -19.58 9.38
N GLU A 42 -26.92 -19.21 8.31
CA GLU A 42 -26.72 -18.01 7.50
C GLU A 42 -25.23 -17.73 7.17
N PRO A 43 -24.48 -18.71 6.63
CA PRO A 43 -23.02 -18.60 6.48
C PRO A 43 -22.58 -17.44 5.58
N TRP A 44 -23.46 -16.90 4.76
CA TRP A 44 -23.20 -15.70 3.95
C TRP A 44 -23.06 -14.43 4.78
N LYS A 45 -23.60 -14.38 6.01
CA LYS A 45 -23.45 -13.23 6.90
C LYS A 45 -22.08 -13.22 7.61
N SER A 46 -21.52 -14.40 7.88
CA SER A 46 -20.25 -14.57 8.60
C SER A 46 -19.35 -15.61 7.92
N PRO A 47 -18.84 -15.32 6.70
CA PRO A 47 -17.96 -16.24 5.98
C PRO A 47 -16.66 -16.48 6.77
N GLN A 48 -16.25 -17.74 6.89
CA GLN A 48 -15.09 -18.15 7.69
C GLN A 48 -13.76 -18.05 6.94
N ASN A 49 -13.79 -17.90 5.63
CA ASN A 49 -12.59 -17.82 4.79
C ASN A 49 -12.86 -16.99 3.51
N PRO A 50 -11.81 -16.58 2.79
CA PRO A 50 -11.91 -15.79 1.56
C PRO A 50 -12.77 -16.44 0.48
N VAL A 51 -12.68 -17.77 0.32
CA VAL A 51 -13.45 -18.49 -0.70
C VAL A 51 -14.94 -18.46 -0.42
N GLN A 52 -15.36 -18.68 0.82
CA GLN A 52 -16.77 -18.56 1.22
C GLN A 52 -17.28 -17.13 1.00
N TRP A 53 -16.47 -16.13 1.32
CA TRP A 53 -16.83 -14.73 1.12
C TRP A 53 -17.11 -14.42 -0.34
N LEU A 54 -16.23 -14.87 -1.25
CA LEU A 54 -16.39 -14.71 -2.70
C LEU A 54 -17.58 -15.51 -3.25
N TRP A 55 -17.74 -16.74 -2.78
CA TRP A 55 -18.78 -17.66 -3.23
C TRP A 55 -20.19 -17.14 -2.90
N TYR A 56 -20.42 -16.77 -1.64
CA TYR A 56 -21.74 -16.29 -1.21
C TYR A 56 -22.16 -14.96 -1.81
N ARG A 57 -21.22 -14.23 -2.42
CA ARG A 57 -21.48 -12.99 -3.17
C ARG A 57 -21.55 -13.19 -4.68
N GLY A 58 -21.46 -14.45 -5.13
CA GLY A 58 -21.51 -14.78 -6.56
C GLY A 58 -20.31 -14.27 -7.36
N LEU A 59 -19.21 -13.90 -6.70
CA LEU A 59 -18.00 -13.38 -7.36
C LEU A 59 -17.14 -14.47 -7.97
N ILE A 60 -17.25 -15.72 -7.48
CA ILE A 60 -16.61 -16.89 -8.06
C ILE A 60 -17.65 -17.99 -8.29
N GLN A 61 -17.34 -18.84 -9.27
CA GLN A 61 -18.16 -20.01 -9.60
C GLN A 61 -17.28 -21.24 -9.75
N LYS A 62 -17.90 -22.42 -9.74
CA LYS A 62 -17.24 -23.71 -9.97
C LYS A 62 -17.78 -24.36 -11.21
N SER A 63 -16.90 -24.93 -12.02
CA SER A 63 -17.28 -25.73 -13.17
C SER A 63 -16.24 -26.78 -13.49
N PHE A 64 -16.64 -27.80 -14.25
CA PHE A 64 -15.72 -28.79 -14.80
C PHE A 64 -15.25 -28.32 -16.18
N PHE A 65 -13.95 -28.37 -16.39
CA PHE A 65 -13.31 -28.07 -17.66
C PHE A 65 -12.58 -29.30 -18.17
N ASP A 66 -12.64 -29.50 -19.47
CA ASP A 66 -11.90 -30.57 -20.15
C ASP A 66 -10.42 -30.16 -20.28
N THR A 67 -9.54 -31.02 -19.82
CA THR A 67 -8.09 -30.81 -19.87
C THR A 67 -7.43 -32.02 -20.54
N PRO A 68 -6.17 -31.92 -21.01
CA PRO A 68 -5.43 -33.07 -21.59
C PRO A 68 -5.35 -34.28 -20.62
N GLU A 69 -5.54 -34.05 -19.33
CA GLU A 69 -5.49 -35.06 -18.26
C GLU A 69 -6.92 -35.55 -17.84
N GLY A 70 -7.97 -35.11 -18.54
CA GLY A 70 -9.37 -35.40 -18.24
C GLY A 70 -10.13 -34.24 -17.61
N MET A 71 -11.41 -34.48 -17.27
CA MET A 71 -12.27 -33.47 -16.66
C MET A 71 -11.79 -33.10 -15.24
N ARG A 72 -11.56 -31.82 -15.01
CA ARG A 72 -11.12 -31.28 -13.72
C ARG A 72 -12.03 -30.15 -13.28
N GLU A 73 -12.29 -30.07 -11.96
CA GLU A 73 -13.05 -28.97 -11.37
C GLU A 73 -12.17 -27.73 -11.19
N TYR A 74 -12.69 -26.58 -11.64
CA TYR A 74 -12.04 -25.27 -11.50
C TYR A 74 -12.96 -24.32 -10.76
N VAL A 75 -12.35 -23.41 -9.98
CA VAL A 75 -12.95 -22.16 -9.53
C VAL A 75 -12.62 -21.10 -10.55
N TYR A 76 -13.59 -20.29 -10.94
CA TYR A 76 -13.39 -19.23 -11.93
C TYR A 76 -14.17 -17.95 -11.59
N LEU A 77 -13.67 -16.83 -12.12
CA LEU A 77 -14.38 -15.56 -12.15
C LEU A 77 -15.27 -15.52 -13.39
N PRO A 78 -16.56 -15.12 -13.28
CA PRO A 78 -17.36 -14.76 -14.47
C PRO A 78 -16.62 -13.74 -15.35
N ASP A 79 -16.77 -13.84 -16.68
CA ASP A 79 -16.00 -13.06 -17.65
C ASP A 79 -16.07 -11.55 -17.40
N GLU A 80 -17.27 -11.03 -17.08
CA GLU A 80 -17.50 -9.62 -16.80
C GLU A 80 -16.73 -9.14 -15.54
N LEU A 81 -16.62 -10.00 -14.52
CA LEU A 81 -15.85 -9.71 -13.31
C LEU A 81 -14.35 -9.88 -13.56
N TYR A 82 -13.96 -10.88 -14.35
CA TYR A 82 -12.56 -11.05 -14.73
C TYR A 82 -12.03 -9.83 -15.47
N ASP A 83 -12.73 -9.34 -16.48
CA ASP A 83 -12.31 -8.15 -17.23
C ASP A 83 -12.22 -6.91 -16.33
N LYS A 84 -13.21 -6.72 -15.45
CA LYS A 84 -13.23 -5.62 -14.50
C LYS A 84 -12.05 -5.70 -13.52
N PHE A 85 -11.85 -6.84 -12.87
CA PHE A 85 -10.72 -7.02 -11.93
C PHE A 85 -9.37 -6.96 -12.65
N ARG A 86 -9.27 -7.47 -13.88
CA ARG A 86 -8.07 -7.37 -14.70
C ARG A 86 -7.75 -5.92 -15.07
N GLN A 87 -8.73 -5.11 -15.37
CA GLN A 87 -8.54 -3.68 -15.62
C GLN A 87 -8.11 -2.96 -14.35
N GLU A 88 -8.77 -3.21 -13.24
CA GLU A 88 -8.41 -2.64 -11.94
C GLU A 88 -7.00 -3.06 -11.49
N LEU A 89 -6.62 -4.31 -11.67
CA LEU A 89 -5.28 -4.81 -11.34
C LEU A 89 -4.21 -4.37 -12.35
N LYS A 90 -4.54 -4.16 -13.64
CA LYS A 90 -3.60 -3.59 -14.63
C LYS A 90 -3.30 -2.11 -14.37
N ASN A 91 -4.22 -1.41 -13.79
CA ASN A 91 -4.07 0.00 -13.41
C ASN A 91 -3.30 0.18 -12.10
N LEU A 92 -3.05 -0.90 -11.38
CA LEU A 92 -1.97 -0.99 -10.39
C LEU A 92 -0.71 -1.32 -11.20
N PRO A 93 0.42 -0.62 -11.03
CA PRO A 93 1.67 -1.01 -11.66
C PRO A 93 2.18 -2.30 -10.99
N ILE A 94 1.55 -3.42 -11.36
CA ILE A 94 2.09 -4.74 -11.15
C ILE A 94 2.90 -5.02 -12.42
N GLU A 95 4.09 -4.46 -12.51
CA GLU A 95 5.14 -5.15 -13.20
C GLU A 95 5.28 -6.48 -12.45
N GLU A 96 4.98 -7.60 -13.10
CA GLU A 96 5.45 -8.90 -12.67
C GLU A 96 6.96 -8.77 -12.54
N SER A 97 7.40 -8.47 -11.34
CA SER A 97 8.82 -8.49 -11.02
C SER A 97 9.21 -9.96 -11.09
N ASN A 98 9.84 -10.37 -12.19
CA ASN A 98 10.58 -11.62 -12.28
C ASN A 98 11.76 -11.66 -11.28
N SER A 99 11.82 -10.70 -10.38
CA SER A 99 12.82 -10.61 -9.33
C SER A 99 12.48 -11.59 -8.21
N PRO A 100 13.48 -12.30 -7.68
CA PRO A 100 13.26 -13.25 -6.59
C PRO A 100 12.70 -12.55 -5.34
N ASP A 101 12.04 -13.33 -4.49
CA ASP A 101 11.49 -12.85 -3.22
C ASP A 101 12.57 -12.19 -2.36
N LEU A 102 12.21 -11.12 -1.65
CA LEU A 102 13.08 -10.53 -0.64
C LEU A 102 13.06 -11.41 0.61
N ILE A 103 14.20 -11.98 0.95
CA ILE A 103 14.37 -12.76 2.18
C ILE A 103 14.61 -11.80 3.34
N ILE A 104 13.57 -11.59 4.14
CA ILE A 104 13.60 -10.68 5.29
C ILE A 104 13.46 -11.47 6.58
N ARG A 105 14.21 -11.05 7.62
CA ARG A 105 14.07 -11.63 8.96
C ARG A 105 12.69 -11.27 9.53
N PRO A 106 11.89 -12.26 9.97
CA PRO A 106 10.68 -12.00 10.73
C PRO A 106 10.99 -11.20 12.01
N ALA A 107 10.08 -10.33 12.41
CA ALA A 107 10.19 -9.63 13.68
C ALA A 107 10.02 -10.61 14.85
N ALA A 108 10.83 -10.45 15.89
CA ALA A 108 10.64 -11.21 17.12
C ALA A 108 9.41 -10.66 17.88
N PRO A 109 8.69 -11.49 18.69
CA PRO A 109 7.53 -11.02 19.45
C PRO A 109 7.80 -9.79 20.32
N ARG A 110 9.03 -9.64 20.84
CA ARG A 110 9.47 -8.47 21.62
C ARG A 110 9.62 -7.19 20.79
N GLU A 111 9.66 -7.28 19.48
CA GLU A 111 9.73 -6.15 18.54
C GLU A 111 8.32 -5.66 18.15
N VAL A 112 7.26 -6.43 18.48
CA VAL A 112 5.87 -6.17 18.12
C VAL A 112 5.04 -5.96 19.39
N VAL A 113 5.43 -4.99 20.20
CA VAL A 113 4.76 -4.70 21.48
C VAL A 113 3.59 -3.74 21.28
N GLN A 114 3.82 -2.66 20.56
CA GLN A 114 2.80 -1.66 20.24
C GLN A 114 2.58 -1.65 18.74
N ILE A 115 1.35 -1.91 18.30
CA ILE A 115 0.96 -1.90 16.88
C ILE A 115 0.27 -0.59 16.58
N TYR A 116 0.70 0.05 15.50
CA TYR A 116 0.08 1.19 14.87
C TYR A 116 -0.46 0.73 13.52
N ALA A 117 -1.75 0.45 13.46
CA ALA A 117 -2.38 0.03 12.22
C ALA A 117 -2.33 1.17 11.19
N GLY A 118 -1.92 0.83 9.98
CA GLY A 118 -2.09 1.68 8.81
C GLY A 118 -3.58 1.84 8.60
N ASN A 119 -4.10 3.00 8.92
CA ASN A 119 -5.48 3.32 8.64
C ASN A 119 -5.51 4.32 7.49
N ASP A 120 -6.56 4.27 6.71
CA ASP A 120 -6.84 5.22 5.64
C ASP A 120 -7.20 6.64 6.16
N SER A 121 -6.55 7.05 7.26
CA SER A 121 -6.80 8.33 7.92
C SER A 121 -6.46 9.56 7.06
N VAL A 122 -5.65 9.36 6.00
CA VAL A 122 -5.48 10.37 4.95
C VAL A 122 -6.81 10.67 4.26
N LEU A 123 -7.65 9.66 4.04
CA LEU A 123 -8.96 9.86 3.42
C LEU A 123 -9.92 10.65 4.30
N ASP A 124 -9.97 10.33 5.60
CA ASP A 124 -10.76 11.10 6.57
C ASP A 124 -10.26 12.54 6.66
N LEU A 125 -8.94 12.73 6.74
CA LEU A 125 -8.32 14.05 6.76
C LEU A 125 -8.59 14.82 5.46
N SER A 126 -8.60 14.16 4.30
CA SER A 126 -8.96 14.77 3.01
C SER A 126 -10.39 15.35 3.04
N CYS A 127 -11.36 14.59 3.56
CA CYS A 127 -12.73 15.05 3.70
C CYS A 127 -12.83 16.25 4.65
N LEU A 128 -12.11 16.21 5.79
CA LEU A 128 -12.08 17.30 6.76
C LEU A 128 -11.42 18.57 6.19
N ILE A 129 -10.32 18.44 5.44
CA ILE A 129 -9.66 19.56 4.76
C ILE A 129 -10.61 20.20 3.76
N LEU A 130 -11.26 19.42 2.89
CA LEU A 130 -12.23 19.93 1.92
C LEU A 130 -13.40 20.66 2.60
N ALA A 131 -13.92 20.11 3.71
CA ALA A 131 -14.98 20.74 4.47
C ALA A 131 -14.53 22.07 5.10
N SER A 132 -13.30 22.12 5.68
CA SER A 132 -12.79 23.34 6.32
C SER A 132 -12.51 24.45 5.30
N LEU A 133 -11.90 24.13 4.17
CA LEU A 133 -11.61 25.09 3.10
C LEU A 133 -12.92 25.68 2.51
N ARG A 134 -13.97 24.87 2.37
CA ARG A 134 -15.30 25.35 1.94
C ARG A 134 -15.89 26.36 2.91
N THR A 135 -15.59 26.26 4.19
CA THR A 135 -16.07 27.21 5.23
C THR A 135 -15.11 28.36 5.50
N GLY A 136 -14.04 28.51 4.71
CA GLY A 136 -13.05 29.56 4.81
C GLY A 136 -12.05 29.39 5.95
N HIS A 137 -11.89 28.16 6.45
CA HIS A 137 -10.90 27.84 7.46
C HIS A 137 -9.64 27.24 6.84
N GLU A 138 -8.49 27.50 7.46
CA GLU A 138 -7.21 26.93 7.02
C GLU A 138 -7.05 25.47 7.49
N PHE A 139 -6.33 24.68 6.71
CA PHE A 139 -6.03 23.27 7.04
C PHE A 139 -5.05 23.11 8.22
N SER A 140 -4.37 24.18 8.63
CA SER A 140 -3.53 24.23 9.84
C SER A 140 -4.28 23.87 11.13
N LEU A 141 -5.62 23.99 11.13
CA LEU A 141 -6.48 23.52 12.23
C LEU A 141 -6.29 22.04 12.57
N PHE A 142 -5.85 21.23 11.62
CA PHE A 142 -5.68 19.79 11.80
C PHE A 142 -4.31 19.37 12.33
N TYR A 143 -3.35 20.29 12.43
CA TYR A 143 -2.00 20.01 12.96
C TYR A 143 -2.00 19.40 14.36
N PRO A 144 -2.81 19.89 15.34
CA PRO A 144 -2.80 19.31 16.68
C PRO A 144 -3.32 17.87 16.76
N VAL A 145 -4.13 17.44 15.79
CA VAL A 145 -4.78 16.11 15.78
C VAL A 145 -4.04 15.12 14.90
N TYR A 146 -3.64 15.55 13.71
CA TYR A 146 -3.06 14.66 12.69
C TYR A 146 -1.55 14.86 12.50
N GLY A 147 -0.97 15.86 13.14
CA GLY A 147 0.42 16.28 12.91
C GLY A 147 0.58 17.15 11.65
N GLU A 148 1.56 18.04 11.69
CA GLU A 148 1.85 18.96 10.58
C GLU A 148 2.24 18.21 9.31
N LYS A 149 3.19 17.25 9.42
CA LYS A 149 3.72 16.50 8.27
C LYS A 149 2.62 15.75 7.50
N LYS A 150 1.75 15.04 8.23
CA LYS A 150 0.65 14.29 7.62
C LYS A 150 -0.39 15.20 6.99
N THR A 151 -0.71 16.31 7.65
CA THR A 151 -1.65 17.28 7.12
C THR A 151 -1.11 17.92 5.84
N GLN A 152 0.16 18.34 5.83
CA GLN A 152 0.80 18.91 4.66
C GLN A 152 0.91 17.90 3.51
N PHE A 153 1.27 16.65 3.82
CA PHE A 153 1.25 15.56 2.84
C PHE A 153 -0.13 15.40 2.21
N THR A 154 -1.20 15.41 3.02
CA THR A 154 -2.58 15.25 2.52
C THR A 154 -3.01 16.41 1.63
N VAL A 155 -2.66 17.65 2.00
CA VAL A 155 -2.96 18.84 1.17
C VAL A 155 -2.26 18.75 -0.18
N ASN A 156 -0.96 18.45 -0.20
CA ASN A 156 -0.21 18.28 -1.44
C ASN A 156 -0.78 17.12 -2.29
N LEU A 157 -1.18 16.05 -1.62
CA LEU A 157 -1.81 14.90 -2.27
C LEU A 157 -3.14 15.27 -2.96
N LEU A 158 -3.97 16.07 -2.32
CA LEU A 158 -5.20 16.58 -2.91
C LEU A 158 -4.95 17.50 -4.10
N GLN A 159 -3.85 18.28 -4.09
CA GLN A 159 -3.44 19.09 -5.24
C GLN A 159 -3.05 18.23 -6.42
N VAL A 160 -2.11 17.28 -6.22
CA VAL A 160 -1.65 16.42 -7.33
C VAL A 160 -2.73 15.47 -7.84
N ALA A 161 -3.74 15.17 -7.01
CA ALA A 161 -4.94 14.45 -7.43
C ALA A 161 -5.96 15.32 -8.20
N GLY A 162 -5.67 16.61 -8.38
CA GLY A 162 -6.56 17.56 -9.07
C GLY A 162 -7.86 17.84 -8.31
N ILE A 163 -7.87 17.67 -7.00
CA ILE A 163 -9.01 17.95 -6.12
C ILE A 163 -8.92 19.37 -5.56
N LEU A 164 -7.71 19.87 -5.30
CA LEU A 164 -7.41 21.27 -4.99
C LEU A 164 -6.65 21.91 -6.15
N ASP A 165 -6.88 23.20 -6.34
CA ASP A 165 -6.11 24.02 -7.29
C ASP A 165 -4.75 24.49 -6.68
N GLN A 166 -3.97 25.25 -7.44
CA GLN A 166 -2.68 25.79 -7.00
C GLN A 166 -2.80 26.79 -5.85
N SER A 167 -3.98 27.35 -5.61
CA SER A 167 -4.28 28.25 -4.50
C SER A 167 -4.86 27.51 -3.29
N PHE A 168 -4.78 26.18 -3.28
CA PHE A 168 -5.38 25.29 -2.28
C PHE A 168 -6.91 25.42 -2.14
N MET A 169 -7.60 25.84 -3.20
CA MET A 169 -9.05 25.91 -3.20
C MET A 169 -9.67 24.65 -3.82
N PRO A 170 -10.76 24.13 -3.24
CA PRO A 170 -11.44 22.96 -3.79
C PRO A 170 -11.99 23.23 -5.21
N ILE A 171 -11.64 22.36 -6.14
CA ILE A 171 -12.21 22.36 -7.49
C ILE A 171 -13.58 21.67 -7.42
N ALA A 172 -14.65 22.39 -7.74
CA ALA A 172 -16.02 21.94 -7.47
C ALA A 172 -16.35 20.59 -8.12
N GLU A 173 -16.01 20.38 -9.38
CA GLU A 173 -16.32 19.16 -10.13
C GLU A 173 -15.55 17.94 -9.60
N THR A 174 -14.23 18.04 -9.51
CA THR A 174 -13.38 16.94 -9.07
C THR A 174 -13.52 16.66 -7.57
N GLY A 175 -13.68 17.70 -6.74
CA GLY A 175 -13.94 17.57 -5.32
C GLY A 175 -15.28 16.89 -5.03
N GLN A 176 -16.36 17.24 -5.77
CA GLN A 176 -17.65 16.56 -5.64
C GLN A 176 -17.56 15.11 -6.09
N SER A 177 -16.94 14.84 -7.22
CA SER A 177 -16.74 13.48 -7.72
C SER A 177 -15.97 12.62 -6.70
N PHE A 178 -14.89 13.14 -6.12
CA PHE A 178 -14.11 12.46 -5.09
C PHE A 178 -14.94 12.11 -3.84
N LEU A 179 -15.81 13.02 -3.38
CA LEU A 179 -16.66 12.80 -2.21
C LEU A 179 -17.82 11.83 -2.46
N MET A 180 -18.19 11.58 -3.73
CA MET A 180 -19.32 10.73 -4.12
C MET A 180 -18.92 9.28 -4.43
N ILE A 181 -17.65 9.00 -4.67
CA ILE A 181 -17.17 7.64 -4.91
C ILE A 181 -17.02 6.86 -3.58
N ASP A 182 -16.98 5.53 -3.68
CA ASP A 182 -16.78 4.69 -2.50
C ASP A 182 -15.37 4.89 -1.88
N ARG A 183 -15.27 4.58 -0.60
CA ARG A 183 -14.06 4.80 0.19
C ARG A 183 -12.80 4.17 -0.40
N LEU A 184 -12.90 2.93 -0.91
CA LEU A 184 -11.76 2.24 -1.50
C LEU A 184 -11.31 2.92 -2.80
N SER A 185 -12.25 3.27 -3.68
CA SER A 185 -11.97 3.97 -4.93
C SER A 185 -11.34 5.34 -4.69
N ALA A 186 -11.81 6.08 -3.69
CA ALA A 186 -11.22 7.36 -3.28
C ALA A 186 -9.77 7.18 -2.80
N LEU A 187 -9.51 6.19 -1.95
CA LEU A 187 -8.16 5.90 -1.47
C LEU A 187 -7.22 5.48 -2.61
N LEU A 188 -7.68 4.62 -3.51
CA LEU A 188 -6.91 4.20 -4.68
C LEU A 188 -6.60 5.37 -5.62
N GLN A 189 -7.53 6.32 -5.78
CA GLN A 189 -7.28 7.55 -6.54
C GLN A 189 -6.13 8.36 -5.93
N LEU A 190 -6.12 8.53 -4.60
CA LEU A 190 -5.05 9.24 -3.89
C LEU A 190 -3.71 8.50 -3.99
N ILE A 191 -3.70 7.18 -3.81
CA ILE A 191 -2.48 6.36 -3.92
C ILE A 191 -1.89 6.46 -5.32
N ARG A 192 -2.71 6.38 -6.37
CA ARG A 192 -2.26 6.51 -7.76
C ARG A 192 -1.69 7.91 -8.04
N ALA A 193 -2.38 8.96 -7.59
CA ALA A 193 -1.91 10.33 -7.73
C ALA A 193 -0.53 10.51 -7.06
N TRP A 194 -0.36 10.03 -5.83
CA TRP A 194 0.92 10.05 -5.12
C TRP A 194 2.00 9.26 -5.85
N GLN A 195 1.68 8.06 -6.29
CA GLN A 195 2.67 7.18 -6.90
C GLN A 195 3.21 7.73 -8.23
N GLN A 196 2.35 8.39 -9.02
CA GLN A 196 2.67 8.85 -10.37
C GLN A 196 3.24 10.26 -10.44
N THR A 197 2.98 11.10 -9.44
CA THR A 197 3.43 12.50 -9.49
C THR A 197 4.94 12.65 -9.29
N GLU A 198 5.53 13.62 -9.99
CA GLU A 198 6.89 14.07 -9.76
C GLU A 198 6.94 15.36 -8.91
N GLU A 199 5.78 16.01 -8.69
CA GLU A 199 5.67 17.27 -7.95
C GLU A 199 5.86 17.09 -6.43
N MET A 200 5.58 15.91 -5.90
CA MET A 200 5.83 15.56 -4.50
C MET A 200 7.18 14.86 -4.39
N ASP A 201 8.14 15.50 -3.75
CA ASP A 201 9.49 14.97 -3.57
C ASP A 201 9.81 14.78 -2.08
N GLU A 202 9.69 13.55 -1.62
CA GLU A 202 9.92 13.18 -0.23
C GLU A 202 11.36 13.38 0.23
N LEU A 203 12.34 13.29 -0.68
CA LEU A 203 13.74 13.54 -0.34
C LEU A 203 13.94 14.95 0.21
N LEU A 204 13.25 15.94 -0.37
CA LEU A 204 13.34 17.34 0.06
C LEU A 204 12.62 17.57 1.40
N TRP A 205 11.70 16.70 1.80
CA TRP A 205 10.96 16.83 3.07
C TRP A 205 11.66 16.16 4.25
N ILE A 206 12.67 15.35 3.98
CA ILE A 206 13.45 14.67 5.01
C ILE A 206 14.48 15.64 5.57
N LYS A 207 14.25 16.12 6.80
CA LYS A 207 15.11 17.11 7.46
C LYS A 207 16.54 16.62 7.68
N GLU A 208 16.71 15.33 7.85
CA GLU A 208 18.00 14.65 8.07
C GLU A 208 18.88 14.59 6.81
N LEU A 209 18.28 14.77 5.64
CA LEU A 209 19.00 14.75 4.37
C LEU A 209 19.28 16.16 3.85
N ALA A 210 20.48 16.33 3.28
CA ALA A 210 20.83 17.45 2.44
C ALA A 210 20.91 16.96 1.00
N VAL A 211 20.01 17.46 0.15
CA VAL A 211 19.94 17.15 -1.28
C VAL A 211 20.40 18.36 -2.05
N ASP A 212 21.40 18.19 -2.90
CA ASP A 212 21.91 19.23 -3.79
C ASP A 212 21.00 19.36 -5.02
N GLU A 213 20.84 20.56 -5.56
CA GLU A 213 20.00 20.83 -6.73
C GLU A 213 20.47 20.08 -7.98
N LEU A 214 21.74 19.70 -8.04
CA LEU A 214 22.31 18.91 -9.14
C LEU A 214 22.02 17.39 -9.01
N PHE A 215 21.42 16.95 -7.90
CA PHE A 215 21.06 15.54 -7.72
C PHE A 215 19.85 15.17 -8.57
N ALA A 216 20.12 14.61 -9.75
CA ALA A 216 19.06 14.16 -10.65
C ALA A 216 18.39 12.88 -10.13
N HIS A 217 17.12 12.93 -9.83
CA HIS A 217 16.30 11.78 -9.43
C HIS A 217 14.86 11.95 -9.92
N ASN A 218 14.11 10.86 -9.85
CA ASN A 218 12.68 10.87 -10.20
C ASN A 218 11.87 10.33 -9.02
N PRO A 219 11.09 11.17 -8.31
CA PRO A 219 10.31 10.77 -7.13
C PRO A 219 9.33 9.62 -7.40
N SER A 220 8.64 9.64 -8.53
CA SER A 220 7.69 8.56 -8.92
C SER A 220 8.41 7.23 -9.09
N LYS A 221 9.59 7.20 -9.73
CA LYS A 221 10.40 5.99 -9.89
C LYS A 221 10.90 5.47 -8.55
N LEU A 222 11.33 6.34 -7.64
CA LEU A 222 11.77 5.94 -6.30
C LEU A 222 10.65 5.28 -5.50
N ARG A 223 9.43 5.85 -5.53
CA ARG A 223 8.24 5.22 -4.91
C ARG A 223 7.92 3.87 -5.53
N THR A 224 7.99 3.79 -6.87
CA THR A 224 7.77 2.52 -7.59
C THR A 224 8.76 1.45 -7.13
N ASN A 225 10.04 1.78 -7.00
CA ASN A 225 11.05 0.84 -6.49
C ASN A 225 10.70 0.33 -5.08
N VAL A 226 10.31 1.24 -4.18
CA VAL A 226 9.92 0.86 -2.82
C VAL A 226 8.67 -0.03 -2.81
N MET A 227 7.66 0.28 -3.64
CA MET A 227 6.47 -0.56 -3.79
C MET A 227 6.82 -1.95 -4.34
N GLN A 228 7.76 -2.05 -5.28
CA GLN A 228 8.26 -3.34 -5.78
C GLN A 228 8.96 -4.14 -4.69
N PHE A 229 9.76 -3.51 -3.81
CA PHE A 229 10.36 -4.20 -2.66
C PHE A 229 9.28 -4.78 -1.75
N LEU A 230 8.25 -4.00 -1.43
CA LEU A 230 7.15 -4.46 -0.57
C LEU A 230 6.36 -5.61 -1.22
N ASN A 231 6.12 -5.55 -2.52
CA ASN A 231 5.40 -6.62 -3.26
C ASN A 231 6.18 -7.95 -3.31
N ARG A 232 7.49 -7.94 -3.10
CA ARG A 232 8.36 -9.13 -3.04
C ARG A 232 8.48 -9.73 -1.64
N ILE A 233 7.77 -9.16 -0.65
CA ILE A 233 7.70 -9.69 0.71
C ILE A 233 6.50 -10.64 0.80
N HIS A 234 6.75 -11.92 1.02
CA HIS A 234 5.70 -12.93 1.10
C HIS A 234 5.41 -13.32 2.55
N GLY A 235 4.14 -13.50 2.85
CA GLY A 235 3.65 -13.93 4.16
C GLY A 235 2.89 -12.83 4.93
N ASN A 236 2.07 -13.27 5.90
CA ASN A 236 1.19 -12.41 6.69
C ASN A 236 1.78 -12.14 8.08
N GLY A 237 3.08 -11.87 8.17
CA GLY A 237 3.79 -11.68 9.42
C GLY A 237 4.31 -10.27 9.62
N TRP A 238 4.89 -10.05 10.81
CA TRP A 238 5.65 -8.85 11.09
C TRP A 238 7.11 -9.05 10.67
N TRP A 239 7.67 -8.04 10.04
CA TRP A 239 9.03 -8.07 9.51
C TRP A 239 9.90 -7.06 10.25
N SER A 240 11.14 -7.45 10.55
CA SER A 240 12.09 -6.54 11.16
C SER A 240 12.48 -5.44 10.18
N PHE A 241 12.36 -4.17 10.58
CA PHE A 241 12.79 -3.04 9.76
C PHE A 241 14.29 -3.13 9.40
N SER A 242 15.15 -3.49 10.35
CA SER A 242 16.57 -3.70 10.06
C SER A 242 16.81 -4.84 9.08
N GLY A 243 16.00 -5.91 9.15
CA GLY A 243 16.03 -7.01 8.17
C GLY A 243 15.61 -6.56 6.78
N PHE A 244 14.57 -5.72 6.68
CA PHE A 244 14.15 -5.10 5.42
C PHE A 244 15.26 -4.25 4.81
N LEU A 245 15.86 -3.35 5.58
CA LEU A 245 16.98 -2.53 5.11
C LEU A 245 18.14 -3.38 4.58
N SER A 246 18.51 -4.45 5.32
CA SER A 246 19.59 -5.34 4.90
C SER A 246 19.27 -6.07 3.61
N ALA A 247 18.03 -6.53 3.44
CA ALA A 247 17.57 -7.21 2.23
C ALA A 247 17.57 -6.27 1.01
N VAL A 248 17.03 -5.06 1.15
CA VAL A 248 17.03 -4.06 0.08
C VAL A 248 18.46 -3.65 -0.28
N LYS A 249 19.33 -3.42 0.70
CA LYS A 249 20.73 -3.08 0.47
C LYS A 249 21.48 -4.18 -0.29
N GLN A 250 21.18 -5.44 -0.01
CA GLN A 250 21.80 -6.58 -0.70
C GLN A 250 21.24 -6.76 -2.12
N ASP A 251 19.94 -6.55 -2.31
CA ASP A 251 19.26 -6.77 -3.58
C ASP A 251 19.45 -5.61 -4.56
N SER A 252 19.27 -4.40 -4.08
CA SER A 252 19.27 -3.18 -4.90
C SER A 252 19.99 -2.03 -4.18
N PRO A 253 21.31 -2.13 -3.99
CA PRO A 253 22.08 -1.10 -3.26
C PRO A 253 21.99 0.28 -3.87
N ASP A 254 21.82 0.36 -5.18
CA ASP A 254 21.83 1.59 -5.97
C ASP A 254 20.42 2.09 -6.35
N PHE A 255 19.35 1.66 -5.64
CA PHE A 255 17.98 2.01 -6.01
C PHE A 255 17.68 3.52 -5.92
N LEU A 256 18.36 4.24 -5.04
CA LEU A 256 18.23 5.68 -4.87
C LEU A 256 19.35 6.43 -5.63
N ARG A 257 20.61 5.97 -5.46
CA ARG A 257 21.79 6.54 -6.07
C ARG A 257 22.86 5.47 -6.27
N ASN A 258 23.70 5.63 -7.28
CA ASN A 258 24.89 4.78 -7.43
C ASN A 258 25.98 5.30 -6.48
N GLN A 259 26.32 4.53 -5.44
CA GLN A 259 27.31 4.91 -4.43
C GLN A 259 28.73 5.05 -4.99
N ASN A 260 29.03 4.41 -6.12
CA ASN A 260 30.33 4.50 -6.80
C ASN A 260 30.41 5.66 -7.78
N ASP A 261 29.30 6.38 -7.99
CA ASP A 261 29.30 7.56 -8.84
C ASP A 261 29.98 8.76 -8.16
N SER A 262 30.66 9.56 -8.95
CA SER A 262 31.26 10.82 -8.50
C SER A 262 30.22 11.84 -7.98
N THR A 263 28.94 11.64 -8.28
CA THR A 263 27.81 12.46 -7.83
C THR A 263 27.15 11.95 -6.55
N ALA A 264 27.57 10.84 -5.98
CA ALA A 264 26.97 10.24 -4.79
C ALA A 264 26.92 11.17 -3.56
N TRP A 265 27.84 12.14 -3.47
CA TRP A 265 27.92 13.13 -2.39
C TRP A 265 26.85 14.24 -2.49
N LEU A 266 26.16 14.37 -3.61
CA LEU A 266 25.09 15.34 -3.82
C LEU A 266 23.88 15.12 -2.90
N ILE A 267 23.75 13.92 -2.38
CA ILE A 267 22.81 13.60 -1.30
C ILE A 267 23.57 13.01 -0.10
N ARG A 268 23.36 13.57 1.09
CA ARG A 268 24.09 13.19 2.30
C ARG A 268 23.26 13.39 3.56
N ASN A 269 23.63 12.69 4.62
CA ASN A 269 23.11 12.98 5.94
C ASN A 269 23.60 14.37 6.41
N ARG A 270 22.66 15.25 6.77
CA ARG A 270 22.94 16.65 7.12
C ARG A 270 23.73 16.78 8.43
N GLU A 271 23.35 15.99 9.45
CA GLU A 271 23.98 16.09 10.77
C GLU A 271 25.37 15.48 10.80
N LYS A 272 25.53 14.31 10.19
CA LYS A 272 26.80 13.58 10.16
C LYS A 272 27.73 14.03 9.04
N ASN A 273 27.23 14.80 8.09
CA ASN A 273 27.90 15.15 6.84
C ASN A 273 28.47 13.91 6.10
N GLN A 274 27.74 12.78 6.20
CA GLN A 274 28.13 11.49 5.64
C GLN A 274 27.25 11.14 4.46
N TYR A 275 27.87 10.69 3.39
CA TYR A 275 27.18 10.17 2.21
C TYR A 275 27.56 8.72 1.88
N LYS A 276 28.64 8.18 2.45
CA LYS A 276 29.15 6.84 2.12
C LYS A 276 28.36 5.71 2.76
N GLU A 277 27.75 5.97 3.90
CA GLU A 277 26.97 4.96 4.60
C GLU A 277 25.54 4.90 4.05
N TRP A 278 25.20 3.79 3.48
CA TRP A 278 23.90 3.53 2.87
C TRP A 278 22.73 3.77 3.86
N GLU A 279 22.87 3.32 5.09
CA GLU A 279 21.86 3.48 6.14
C GLU A 279 21.57 4.95 6.48
N ASN A 280 22.55 5.82 6.29
CA ASN A 280 22.43 7.26 6.59
C ASN A 280 21.77 8.06 5.46
N VAL A 281 21.49 7.47 4.31
CA VAL A 281 20.81 8.10 3.17
C VAL A 281 19.63 7.26 2.73
N GLU A 282 19.88 6.12 2.11
CA GLU A 282 18.84 5.20 1.61
C GLU A 282 17.99 4.63 2.75
N GLY A 283 18.62 4.27 3.87
CA GLY A 283 17.92 3.79 5.06
C GLY A 283 17.00 4.84 5.69
N ILE A 284 17.41 6.11 5.70
CA ILE A 284 16.59 7.23 6.18
C ILE A 284 15.39 7.44 5.23
N TYR A 285 15.61 7.40 3.92
CA TYR A 285 14.53 7.53 2.94
C TYR A 285 13.48 6.42 3.08
N LEU A 286 13.93 5.15 3.17
CA LEU A 286 13.02 4.02 3.38
C LEU A 286 12.24 4.14 4.70
N ARG A 287 12.92 4.55 5.78
CA ARG A 287 12.24 4.79 7.07
C ARG A 287 11.17 5.87 6.93
N TYR A 288 11.49 6.97 6.28
CA TYR A 288 10.54 8.06 6.07
C TYR A 288 9.30 7.61 5.29
N LEU A 289 9.48 6.89 4.19
CA LEU A 289 8.34 6.39 3.41
C LEU A 289 7.48 5.39 4.18
N LEU A 290 8.10 4.43 4.87
CA LEU A 290 7.37 3.41 5.62
C LEU A 290 6.63 3.98 6.82
N SER A 291 7.26 4.86 7.62
CA SER A 291 6.62 5.46 8.80
C SER A 291 5.74 6.67 8.50
N GLY A 292 5.79 7.18 7.30
CA GLY A 292 5.02 8.32 6.83
C GLY A 292 4.01 7.94 5.74
N PRO A 293 4.28 8.29 4.46
CA PRO A 293 3.33 8.15 3.37
C PRO A 293 2.67 6.76 3.25
N LEU A 294 3.45 5.68 3.28
CA LEU A 294 2.93 4.32 3.14
C LEU A 294 2.04 3.90 4.31
N HIS A 295 2.42 4.29 5.53
CA HIS A 295 1.60 4.06 6.72
C HIS A 295 0.34 4.93 6.74
N TRP A 296 0.45 6.20 6.37
CA TRP A 296 -0.71 7.11 6.33
C TRP A 296 -1.74 6.72 5.28
N LEU A 297 -1.28 6.16 4.16
CA LEU A 297 -2.13 5.63 3.08
C LEU A 297 -2.68 4.22 3.39
N GLY A 298 -2.35 3.65 4.56
CA GLY A 298 -2.83 2.31 4.95
C GLY A 298 -2.19 1.16 4.18
N ILE A 299 -1.05 1.39 3.52
CA ILE A 299 -0.34 0.34 2.75
C ILE A 299 0.46 -0.56 3.68
N VAL A 300 1.02 -0.02 4.77
CA VAL A 300 1.79 -0.77 5.77
C VAL A 300 1.32 -0.47 7.19
N ASP A 301 1.35 -1.50 8.03
CA ASP A 301 1.25 -1.39 9.48
C ASP A 301 2.64 -1.23 10.09
N ILE A 302 2.74 -0.54 11.22
CA ILE A 302 3.98 -0.34 11.94
C ILE A 302 3.83 -0.92 13.36
N ALA A 303 4.89 -1.53 13.87
CA ALA A 303 4.98 -1.90 15.26
C ALA A 303 6.29 -1.40 15.88
N SER A 304 6.26 -1.11 17.17
CA SER A 304 7.44 -0.74 17.95
C SER A 304 7.62 -1.64 19.16
N ASN A 305 8.84 -1.68 19.68
CA ASN A 305 9.20 -2.39 20.91
C ASN A 305 9.00 -1.54 22.17
N ALA A 306 8.69 -0.26 22.02
CA ALA A 306 8.44 0.65 23.13
C ALA A 306 6.95 0.73 23.46
N PRO A 307 6.56 0.74 24.76
CA PRO A 307 5.20 1.11 25.13
C PRO A 307 4.92 2.54 24.70
N LYS A 308 3.64 2.83 24.38
CA LYS A 308 3.18 4.14 23.94
C LYS A 308 3.79 5.25 24.83
N SER A 309 4.70 6.04 24.29
CA SER A 309 4.98 7.34 24.86
C SER A 309 3.76 8.21 24.59
N GLU A 310 3.41 9.11 25.51
CA GLU A 310 2.28 10.02 25.37
C GLU A 310 2.40 10.98 24.16
N ASN A 311 3.46 10.85 23.37
CA ASN A 311 3.73 11.67 22.18
C ASN A 311 3.92 10.79 20.95
N PRO A 312 2.87 10.62 20.09
CA PRO A 312 2.93 9.74 18.91
C PRO A 312 3.83 10.27 17.77
N GLU A 313 4.47 11.41 17.92
CA GLU A 313 5.30 12.05 16.87
C GLU A 313 6.78 11.65 16.88
N LYS A 314 7.23 10.80 17.80
CA LYS A 314 8.59 10.25 17.82
C LYS A 314 8.56 8.75 17.90
N PRO A 315 8.51 8.02 16.78
CA PRO A 315 9.09 6.71 16.73
C PRO A 315 10.62 6.90 16.74
N ASP A 316 11.28 6.43 17.79
CA ASP A 316 12.74 6.31 17.86
C ASP A 316 13.30 5.41 16.76
#